data_fb5dcb99de92b48cd4745742c71b892c
#
_entry.id   fb5dcb99de92b48cd4745742c71b892c
#
_cell.length_a   1.000
_cell.length_b   1.000
_cell.length_c   1.000
_cell.angle_alpha   90.00
_cell.angle_beta   90.00
_cell.angle_gamma   90.00
#
_symmetry.space_group_name_H-M   'P 1'
#
loop_
_entity.id
_entity.type
_entity.pdbx_description
1 polymer ?
#
loop_
_entity_poly.entity_id
_entity_poly.type
_entity_poly.pdbx_seq_one_letter_code
_entity_poly.pdbx_strand_id
1 'polypeptide(L)'
;MKKSAVVVILAILLAFSACACGAEKAEAPDMQSVYSKMLETGLLPDMVVVPPEKGEFYFGIAPSDCRQEITAICQNSLLADEIWLIEANDAKSAGKIEELAKARLTQKGEELKSYAPDQYKVVQEAKLLKSGSCVMLIVSPEAEKLQEAAGLLK
;
A
#
# COMPACT_ATOMS: atom_id res chain seq x y z
N MET A 1 -36.24 31.29 -41.36
CA MET A 1 -34.95 31.52 -40.66
C MET A 1 -34.93 31.12 -39.18
N LYS A 2 -36.08 30.84 -38.50
CA LYS A 2 -36.09 30.44 -37.06
C LYS A 2 -35.88 28.92 -36.82
N LYS A 3 -36.07 28.06 -37.83
CA LYS A 3 -35.92 26.62 -37.72
C LYS A 3 -34.47 26.10 -37.83
N SER A 4 -33.61 26.82 -38.53
CA SER A 4 -32.19 26.47 -38.68
C SER A 4 -31.33 26.72 -37.42
N ALA A 5 -31.70 27.76 -36.64
CA ALA A 5 -31.00 28.09 -35.40
C ALA A 5 -31.22 27.05 -34.29
N VAL A 6 -32.41 26.44 -34.23
CA VAL A 6 -32.76 25.41 -33.23
C VAL A 6 -32.01 24.10 -33.50
N VAL A 7 -31.83 23.73 -34.77
CA VAL A 7 -31.09 22.51 -35.16
C VAL A 7 -29.61 22.65 -34.85
N VAL A 8 -29.02 23.81 -35.02
CA VAL A 8 -27.60 24.06 -34.71
C VAL A 8 -27.32 24.01 -33.20
N ILE A 9 -28.26 24.55 -32.39
CA ILE A 9 -28.13 24.53 -30.93
C ILE A 9 -28.29 23.07 -30.38
N LEU A 10 -29.15 22.25 -30.98
CA LEU A 10 -29.32 20.86 -30.59
C LEU A 10 -28.11 19.99 -30.98
N ALA A 11 -27.43 20.30 -32.09
CA ALA A 11 -26.19 19.61 -32.50
C ALA A 11 -24.99 19.94 -31.61
N ILE A 12 -24.93 21.16 -31.04
CA ILE A 12 -23.86 21.57 -30.12
C ILE A 12 -24.03 20.92 -28.73
N LEU A 13 -25.25 20.66 -28.27
CA LEU A 13 -25.54 19.98 -27.02
C LEU A 13 -25.24 18.50 -27.03
N LEU A 14 -25.22 17.85 -28.20
CA LEU A 14 -24.86 16.44 -28.36
C LEU A 14 -23.34 16.20 -28.44
N ALA A 15 -22.54 17.24 -28.74
CA ALA A 15 -21.08 17.11 -28.81
C ALA A 15 -20.34 17.18 -27.46
N PHE A 16 -21.04 17.57 -26.38
CA PHE A 16 -20.44 17.67 -25.03
C PHE A 16 -20.57 16.41 -24.16
N SER A 17 -21.22 15.36 -24.67
CA SER A 17 -21.43 14.11 -23.90
C SER A 17 -20.36 13.03 -24.11
N ALA A 18 -19.27 13.31 -24.84
CA ALA A 18 -18.26 12.32 -25.19
C ALA A 18 -16.88 12.53 -24.53
N CYS A 19 -16.78 13.38 -23.51
CA CYS A 19 -15.58 13.49 -22.68
C CYS A 19 -15.81 12.96 -21.25
N ALA A 20 -16.45 11.79 -21.12
CA ALA A 20 -16.16 10.92 -20.01
C ALA A 20 -14.83 10.22 -20.35
N CYS A 21 -13.71 10.94 -20.25
CA CYS A 21 -12.39 10.34 -20.10
C CYS A 21 -12.48 9.44 -18.86
N GLY A 22 -12.70 8.14 -19.08
CA GLY A 22 -12.30 7.14 -18.14
C GLY A 22 -10.82 7.38 -17.89
N ALA A 23 -10.49 7.95 -16.73
CA ALA A 23 -9.13 7.89 -16.26
C ALA A 23 -8.78 6.40 -16.27
N GLU A 24 -7.93 5.98 -17.20
CA GLU A 24 -7.30 4.68 -17.18
C GLU A 24 -6.73 4.56 -15.76
N LYS A 25 -7.34 3.71 -14.94
CA LYS A 25 -6.76 3.36 -13.65
C LYS A 25 -5.41 2.75 -14.00
N ALA A 26 -4.33 3.49 -13.75
CA ALA A 26 -3.00 2.94 -13.86
C ALA A 26 -3.02 1.62 -13.07
N GLU A 27 -2.77 0.53 -13.77
CA GLU A 27 -2.74 -0.80 -13.17
C GLU A 27 -1.68 -0.79 -12.07
N ALA A 28 -2.04 -1.26 -10.87
CA ALA A 28 -1.09 -1.32 -9.78
C ALA A 28 0.07 -2.24 -10.18
N PRO A 29 1.31 -1.90 -9.81
CA PRO A 29 2.45 -2.77 -10.09
C PRO A 29 2.29 -4.11 -9.39
N ASP A 30 2.90 -5.14 -9.94
CA ASP A 30 2.99 -6.45 -9.31
C ASP A 30 3.76 -6.36 -7.98
N MET A 31 3.07 -6.61 -6.86
CA MET A 31 3.64 -6.47 -5.52
C MET A 31 4.78 -7.46 -5.26
N GLN A 32 4.78 -8.62 -5.94
CA GLN A 32 5.89 -9.55 -5.87
C GLN A 32 7.15 -8.98 -6.51
N SER A 33 7.02 -8.31 -7.65
CA SER A 33 8.12 -7.62 -8.31
C SER A 33 8.65 -6.46 -7.46
N VAL A 34 7.76 -5.71 -6.80
CA VAL A 34 8.15 -4.63 -5.87
C VAL A 34 8.95 -5.20 -4.70
N TYR A 35 8.46 -6.27 -4.08
CA TYR A 35 9.17 -6.93 -2.97
C TYR A 35 10.54 -7.47 -3.40
N SER A 36 10.63 -8.08 -4.57
CA SER A 36 11.90 -8.58 -5.12
C SER A 36 12.94 -7.47 -5.26
N LYS A 37 12.56 -6.28 -5.74
CA LYS A 37 13.45 -5.12 -5.81
C LYS A 37 13.94 -4.68 -4.44
N MET A 38 13.09 -4.73 -3.41
CA MET A 38 13.50 -4.41 -2.04
C MET A 38 14.53 -5.44 -1.53
N LEU A 39 14.33 -6.72 -1.80
CA LEU A 39 15.28 -7.79 -1.42
C LEU A 39 16.64 -7.63 -2.14
N GLU A 40 16.63 -7.25 -3.41
CA GLU A 40 17.85 -7.02 -4.22
C GLU A 40 18.76 -5.91 -3.66
N THR A 41 18.22 -5.00 -2.84
CA THR A 41 19.02 -3.97 -2.16
C THR A 41 20.00 -4.54 -1.15
N GLY A 42 19.74 -5.74 -0.60
CA GLY A 42 20.48 -6.33 0.50
C GLY A 42 20.33 -5.59 1.85
N LEU A 43 19.37 -4.65 1.95
CA LEU A 43 19.14 -3.85 3.15
C LEU A 43 18.16 -4.51 4.14
N LEU A 44 17.37 -5.48 3.69
CA LEU A 44 16.47 -6.24 4.55
C LEU A 44 17.22 -7.42 5.20
N PRO A 45 16.95 -7.71 6.48
CA PRO A 45 17.39 -8.96 7.10
C PRO A 45 16.68 -10.18 6.47
N ASP A 46 16.94 -11.36 6.97
CA ASP A 46 16.22 -12.57 6.57
C ASP A 46 14.73 -12.41 6.90
N MET A 47 13.89 -12.32 5.87
CA MET A 47 12.45 -12.11 5.98
C MET A 47 11.67 -13.39 5.69
N VAL A 48 10.55 -13.55 6.40
CA VAL A 48 9.57 -14.63 6.16
C VAL A 48 8.30 -13.98 5.63
N VAL A 49 7.91 -14.35 4.42
CA VAL A 49 6.61 -13.95 3.85
C VAL A 49 5.51 -14.71 4.57
N VAL A 50 4.55 -13.97 5.11
CA VAL A 50 3.36 -14.54 5.75
C VAL A 50 2.35 -14.89 4.66
N PRO A 51 1.89 -16.14 4.56
CA PRO A 51 0.87 -16.51 3.58
C PRO A 51 -0.42 -15.70 3.78
N PRO A 52 -1.10 -15.24 2.71
CA PRO A 52 -2.29 -14.40 2.81
C PRO A 52 -3.40 -14.99 3.69
N GLU A 53 -3.59 -16.31 3.68
CA GLU A 53 -4.54 -17.01 4.56
C GLU A 53 -4.24 -16.88 6.06
N LYS A 54 -3.02 -16.48 6.41
CA LYS A 54 -2.60 -16.18 7.78
C LYS A 54 -2.56 -14.68 8.08
N GLY A 55 -2.65 -13.82 7.05
CA GLY A 55 -2.64 -12.37 7.18
C GLY A 55 -3.74 -11.85 8.09
N GLU A 56 -4.95 -12.44 8.00
CA GLU A 56 -6.08 -12.09 8.86
C GLU A 56 -5.79 -12.37 10.35
N PHE A 57 -5.18 -13.51 10.65
CA PHE A 57 -4.82 -13.87 12.03
C PHE A 57 -3.70 -12.98 12.61
N TYR A 58 -2.66 -12.69 11.82
CA TYR A 58 -1.49 -11.94 12.32
C TYR A 58 -1.68 -10.42 12.26
N PHE A 59 -2.43 -9.91 11.27
CA PHE A 59 -2.49 -8.49 10.96
C PHE A 59 -3.91 -7.95 10.86
N GLY A 60 -4.93 -8.81 10.91
CA GLY A 60 -6.32 -8.44 10.70
C GLY A 60 -6.68 -8.16 9.22
N ILE A 61 -5.77 -8.46 8.28
CA ILE A 61 -5.96 -8.22 6.85
C ILE A 61 -6.82 -9.35 6.28
N ALA A 62 -8.06 -9.04 5.92
CA ALA A 62 -8.93 -10.04 5.28
C ALA A 62 -8.52 -10.24 3.81
N PRO A 63 -8.25 -11.49 3.36
CA PRO A 63 -7.90 -11.76 1.95
C PRO A 63 -8.95 -11.21 0.96
N SER A 64 -10.22 -11.16 1.38
CA SER A 64 -11.32 -10.58 0.59
C SER A 64 -11.22 -9.07 0.37
N ASP A 65 -10.38 -8.34 1.11
CA ASP A 65 -10.14 -6.91 0.93
C ASP A 65 -8.97 -6.64 -0.03
N CYS A 66 -8.20 -7.67 -0.43
CA CYS A 66 -6.96 -7.55 -1.19
C CYS A 66 -7.07 -8.14 -2.61
N ARG A 67 -6.43 -7.49 -3.59
CA ARG A 67 -6.11 -8.06 -4.91
C ARG A 67 -4.75 -8.71 -4.90
N GLN A 68 -3.79 -8.04 -4.29
CA GLN A 68 -2.42 -8.51 -4.10
C GLN A 68 -2.00 -8.23 -2.66
N GLU A 69 -1.35 -9.18 -2.01
CA GLU A 69 -0.85 -9.04 -0.66
C GLU A 69 0.52 -9.69 -0.54
N ILE A 70 1.51 -8.90 -0.15
CA ILE A 70 2.80 -9.36 0.34
C ILE A 70 2.97 -8.76 1.73
N THR A 71 2.92 -9.60 2.73
CA THR A 71 3.29 -9.25 4.10
C THR A 71 4.49 -10.08 4.52
N ALA A 72 5.52 -9.46 5.06
CA ALA A 72 6.73 -10.14 5.48
C ALA A 72 7.21 -9.62 6.83
N ILE A 73 7.72 -10.51 7.67
CA ILE A 73 8.28 -10.21 8.98
C ILE A 73 9.71 -10.72 9.07
N CYS A 74 10.55 -10.08 9.86
CA CYS A 74 11.90 -10.58 10.11
C CYS A 74 11.86 -11.97 10.75
N GLN A 75 12.70 -12.88 10.27
CA GLN A 75 12.87 -14.21 10.87
C GLN A 75 13.44 -14.13 12.29
N ASN A 76 14.31 -13.15 12.55
CA ASN A 76 14.83 -12.87 13.88
C ASN A 76 13.80 -12.03 14.66
N SER A 77 13.13 -12.63 15.62
CA SER A 77 12.12 -12.00 16.47
C SER A 77 12.62 -10.82 17.34
N LEU A 78 13.94 -10.61 17.42
CA LEU A 78 14.55 -9.48 18.12
C LEU A 78 14.58 -8.21 17.25
N LEU A 79 14.32 -8.31 15.95
CA LEU A 79 14.26 -7.18 15.01
C LEU A 79 12.82 -6.79 14.70
N ALA A 80 12.61 -5.51 14.52
CA ALA A 80 11.29 -4.96 14.27
C ALA A 80 10.87 -5.02 12.78
N ASP A 81 11.80 -5.37 11.88
CA ASP A 81 11.60 -5.29 10.44
C ASP A 81 10.33 -6.00 9.97
N GLU A 82 9.50 -5.28 9.24
CA GLU A 82 8.22 -5.73 8.72
C GLU A 82 7.87 -4.97 7.45
N ILE A 83 7.37 -5.66 6.44
CA ILE A 83 7.00 -5.11 5.13
C ILE A 83 5.56 -5.50 4.81
N TRP A 84 4.73 -4.53 4.43
CA TRP A 84 3.44 -4.73 3.80
C TRP A 84 3.42 -4.03 2.45
N LEU A 85 3.10 -4.76 1.41
CA LEU A 85 2.86 -4.28 0.06
C LEU A 85 1.51 -4.83 -0.38
N ILE A 86 0.50 -3.98 -0.40
CA ILE A 86 -0.88 -4.42 -0.59
C ILE A 86 -1.55 -3.58 -1.66
N GLU A 87 -2.16 -4.24 -2.63
CA GLU A 87 -3.18 -3.67 -3.47
C GLU A 87 -4.55 -4.13 -2.96
N ALA A 88 -5.29 -3.21 -2.36
CA ALA A 88 -6.66 -3.45 -1.93
C ALA A 88 -7.63 -3.47 -3.12
N ASN A 89 -8.82 -4.05 -2.94
CA ASN A 89 -9.85 -4.10 -3.96
C ASN A 89 -10.34 -2.70 -4.39
N ASP A 90 -10.37 -1.76 -3.44
CA ASP A 90 -10.81 -0.39 -3.63
C ASP A 90 -10.21 0.56 -2.56
N ALA A 91 -10.50 1.84 -2.70
CA ALA A 91 -10.00 2.87 -1.77
C ALA A 91 -10.56 2.71 -0.34
N LYS A 92 -11.74 2.11 -0.16
CA LYS A 92 -12.33 1.85 1.15
C LYS A 92 -11.58 0.73 1.85
N SER A 93 -11.31 -0.36 1.17
CA SER A 93 -10.49 -1.48 1.67
C SER A 93 -9.07 -1.00 1.96
N ALA A 94 -8.47 -0.16 1.10
CA ALA A 94 -7.16 0.46 1.37
C ALA A 94 -7.18 1.32 2.65
N GLY A 95 -8.27 2.03 2.91
CA GLY A 95 -8.44 2.79 4.16
C GLY A 95 -8.46 1.90 5.39
N LYS A 96 -9.16 0.75 5.34
CA LYS A 96 -9.16 -0.23 6.44
C LYS A 96 -7.75 -0.78 6.69
N ILE A 97 -7.04 -1.15 5.63
CA ILE A 97 -5.67 -1.70 5.72
C ILE A 97 -4.71 -0.66 6.29
N GLU A 98 -4.85 0.61 5.92
CA GLU A 98 -4.06 1.70 6.50
C GLU A 98 -4.29 1.82 8.02
N GLU A 99 -5.54 1.71 8.50
CA GLU A 99 -5.84 1.74 9.93
C GLU A 99 -5.29 0.50 10.66
N LEU A 100 -5.33 -0.68 10.04
CA LEU A 100 -4.68 -1.88 10.57
C LEU A 100 -3.16 -1.69 10.69
N ALA A 101 -2.52 -1.08 9.71
CA ALA A 101 -1.09 -0.77 9.75
C ALA A 101 -0.75 0.21 10.88
N LYS A 102 -1.56 1.25 11.10
CA LYS A 102 -1.41 2.19 12.23
C LYS A 102 -1.54 1.47 13.58
N ALA A 103 -2.57 0.62 13.70
CA ALA A 103 -2.77 -0.19 14.91
C ALA A 103 -1.59 -1.14 15.16
N ARG A 104 -1.06 -1.76 14.09
CA ARG A 104 0.11 -2.62 14.15
C ARG A 104 1.35 -1.89 14.64
N LEU A 105 1.62 -0.69 14.12
CA LEU A 105 2.75 0.15 14.57
C LEU A 105 2.61 0.53 16.05
N THR A 106 1.40 0.88 16.49
CA THR A 106 1.12 1.19 17.89
C THR A 106 1.39 -0.02 18.78
N GLN A 107 0.82 -1.18 18.44
CA GLN A 107 1.02 -2.42 19.20
C GLN A 107 2.51 -2.77 19.29
N LYS A 108 3.20 -2.81 18.15
CA LYS A 108 4.63 -3.14 18.07
C LYS A 108 5.49 -2.15 18.88
N GLY A 109 5.14 -0.86 18.83
CA GLY A 109 5.80 0.17 19.61
C GLY A 109 5.64 -0.05 21.11
N GLU A 110 4.42 -0.32 21.60
CA GLU A 110 4.18 -0.59 23.03
C GLU A 110 4.90 -1.86 23.52
N GLU A 111 4.96 -2.90 22.69
CA GLU A 111 5.71 -4.12 22.99
C GLU A 111 7.21 -3.85 23.15
N LEU A 112 7.83 -3.06 22.25
CA LEU A 112 9.28 -2.86 22.20
C LEU A 112 9.79 -1.78 23.15
N LYS A 113 8.96 -0.81 23.49
CA LYS A 113 9.31 0.40 24.25
C LYS A 113 10.12 0.14 25.52
N SER A 114 9.79 -0.95 26.24
CA SER A 114 10.37 -1.22 27.57
C SER A 114 11.64 -2.06 27.52
N TYR A 115 11.83 -2.93 26.50
CA TYR A 115 12.93 -3.88 26.49
C TYR A 115 13.86 -3.78 25.28
N ALA A 116 13.44 -3.09 24.22
CA ALA A 116 14.23 -2.94 22.99
C ALA A 116 14.13 -1.51 22.46
N PRO A 117 14.68 -0.49 23.13
CA PRO A 117 14.50 0.92 22.75
C PRO A 117 15.04 1.24 21.35
N ASP A 118 16.08 0.56 20.88
CA ASP A 118 16.60 0.75 19.52
C ASP A 118 15.58 0.25 18.47
N GLN A 119 14.91 -0.87 18.73
CA GLN A 119 13.89 -1.40 17.85
C GLN A 119 12.59 -0.59 17.94
N TYR A 120 12.26 -0.03 19.10
CA TYR A 120 11.20 0.94 19.24
C TYR A 120 11.40 2.16 18.34
N LYS A 121 12.63 2.67 18.27
CA LYS A 121 12.96 3.78 17.37
C LYS A 121 12.73 3.40 15.90
N VAL A 122 13.09 2.19 15.47
CA VAL A 122 12.81 1.69 14.11
C VAL A 122 11.31 1.72 13.81
N VAL A 123 10.48 1.31 14.76
CA VAL A 123 9.01 1.37 14.60
C VAL A 123 8.50 2.81 14.52
N GLN A 124 9.06 3.74 15.29
CA GLN A 124 8.69 5.17 15.23
C GLN A 124 9.06 5.83 13.89
N GLU A 125 10.13 5.38 13.25
CA GLU A 125 10.63 5.89 11.97
C GLU A 125 10.05 5.13 10.76
N ALA A 126 9.11 4.21 10.99
CA ALA A 126 8.47 3.43 9.93
C ALA A 126 7.77 4.31 8.90
N LYS A 127 7.77 3.87 7.64
CA LYS A 127 7.06 4.52 6.54
C LYS A 127 5.73 3.82 6.30
N LEU A 128 4.65 4.57 6.45
CA LEU A 128 3.31 4.14 6.05
C LEU A 128 2.79 5.07 4.98
N LEU A 129 2.54 4.54 3.79
CA LEU A 129 2.11 5.28 2.63
C LEU A 129 0.87 4.64 2.01
N LYS A 130 -0.05 5.48 1.54
CA LYS A 130 -1.24 5.05 0.80
C LYS A 130 -1.47 5.94 -0.40
N SER A 131 -1.76 5.34 -1.55
CA SER A 131 -2.21 6.05 -2.75
C SER A 131 -3.21 5.18 -3.51
N GLY A 132 -4.41 5.70 -3.71
CA GLY A 132 -5.51 4.95 -4.34
C GLY A 132 -5.84 3.68 -3.56
N SER A 133 -5.67 2.53 -4.21
CA SER A 133 -5.86 1.20 -3.63
C SER A 133 -4.58 0.59 -3.04
N CYS A 134 -3.42 1.23 -3.21
CA CYS A 134 -2.15 0.70 -2.73
C CYS A 134 -1.83 1.19 -1.31
N VAL A 135 -1.39 0.28 -0.45
CA VAL A 135 -0.88 0.55 0.91
C VAL A 135 0.49 -0.07 1.04
N MET A 136 1.45 0.69 1.56
CA MET A 136 2.81 0.25 1.83
C MET A 136 3.18 0.59 3.26
N LEU A 137 3.62 -0.42 4.03
CA LEU A 137 4.25 -0.25 5.33
C LEU A 137 5.67 -0.80 5.26
N ILE A 138 6.62 -0.01 5.71
CA ILE A 138 8.03 -0.39 5.85
C ILE A 138 8.49 -0.07 7.26
N VAL A 139 8.73 -1.09 8.06
CA VAL A 139 9.38 -1.00 9.36
C VAL A 139 10.81 -1.51 9.16
N SER A 140 11.76 -0.62 9.10
CA SER A 140 13.19 -0.94 8.92
C SER A 140 14.05 0.28 9.24
N PRO A 141 15.29 0.11 9.73
CA PRO A 141 16.24 1.23 9.85
C PRO A 141 16.55 1.89 8.50
N GLU A 142 16.37 1.15 7.39
CA GLU A 142 16.64 1.59 6.01
C GLU A 142 15.35 1.91 5.23
N ALA A 143 14.25 2.27 5.94
CA ALA A 143 12.92 2.42 5.36
C ALA A 143 12.87 3.41 4.16
N GLU A 144 13.66 4.49 4.19
CA GLU A 144 13.72 5.46 3.07
C GLU A 144 14.29 4.84 1.80
N LYS A 145 15.43 4.15 1.92
CA LYS A 145 16.08 3.51 0.76
C LYS A 145 15.22 2.36 0.20
N LEU A 146 14.55 1.63 1.09
CA LEU A 146 13.62 0.57 0.70
C LEU A 146 12.40 1.14 -0.03
N GLN A 147 11.87 2.28 0.42
CA GLN A 147 10.79 2.99 -0.28
C GLN A 147 11.24 3.44 -1.68
N GLU A 148 12.44 4.00 -1.81
CA GLU A 148 13.00 4.39 -3.11
C GLU A 148 13.16 3.19 -4.05
N ALA A 149 13.69 2.07 -3.55
CA ALA A 149 13.85 0.83 -4.32
C ALA A 149 12.50 0.22 -4.75
N ALA A 150 11.50 0.29 -3.88
CA ALA A 150 10.14 -0.15 -4.18
C ALA A 150 9.56 0.62 -5.39
N GLY A 151 9.82 1.93 -5.48
CA GLY A 151 9.32 2.78 -6.57
C GLY A 151 7.78 2.83 -6.67
N LEU A 152 7.09 2.35 -5.64
CA LEU A 152 5.64 2.16 -5.64
C LEU A 152 4.89 3.44 -5.28
N LEU A 153 5.29 4.10 -4.22
CA LEU A 153 4.67 5.32 -3.70
C LEU A 153 5.76 6.36 -3.42
N LYS A 154 5.51 7.60 -3.85
CA LYS A 154 6.43 8.73 -3.67
C LYS A 154 5.82 9.76 -2.75
#